data_1464507654646d501ca1a95bf4b1a891
#
_entry.id   1464507654646d501ca1a95bf4b1a891
#
_cell.length_a   1.000
_cell.length_b   1.000
_cell.length_c   1.000
_cell.angle_alpha   90.00
_cell.angle_beta   90.00
_cell.angle_gamma   90.00
#
_symmetry.space_group_name_H-M   'P 1'
#
loop_
_entity.id
_entity.type
_entity.pdbx_description
1 polymer ?
#
loop_
_entity_poly.entity_id
_entity_poly.type
_entity_poly.pdbx_seq_one_letter_code
_entity_poly.pdbx_strand_id
1 'polypeptide(L)'
;MSLPALDNLVRIGQLKAEPRNDAEVRRMLAMARGFLVDAAVSTVSASTRFICAYSAGHAAALAALRWHGYRSENRYTVFQSLTHTLNWPAERWRVLDAAHQKRNLAEYEGFLEVEESTIAELCALATELIADVSRLVESK
;
A
#
# COMPACT_ATOMS: atom_id res chain seq x y z
N MET A 1 -5.59 19.85 -4.06
CA MET A 1 -4.52 20.23 -4.99
C MET A 1 -4.11 19.03 -5.84
N SER A 2 -4.03 19.20 -7.14
CA SER A 2 -3.64 18.11 -8.03
C SER A 2 -2.12 18.04 -8.15
N LEU A 3 -1.63 16.89 -8.61
CA LEU A 3 -0.22 16.64 -8.87
C LEU A 3 -0.06 16.37 -10.37
N PRO A 4 0.76 17.16 -11.09
CA PRO A 4 0.87 17.02 -12.55
C PRO A 4 1.19 15.62 -13.03
N ALA A 5 2.08 14.91 -12.32
CA ALA A 5 2.42 13.53 -12.70
C ALA A 5 1.23 12.60 -12.58
N LEU A 6 0.41 12.76 -11.55
CA LEU A 6 -0.79 11.95 -11.37
C LEU A 6 -1.86 12.31 -12.38
N ASP A 7 -1.98 13.60 -12.72
CA ASP A 7 -2.91 14.05 -13.77
C ASP A 7 -2.55 13.42 -15.12
N ASN A 8 -1.26 13.27 -15.41
CA ASN A 8 -0.80 12.57 -16.60
C ASN A 8 -1.28 11.12 -16.61
N LEU A 9 -1.20 10.45 -15.45
CA LEU A 9 -1.64 9.06 -15.35
C LEU A 9 -3.15 8.94 -15.56
N VAL A 10 -3.92 9.96 -15.16
CA VAL A 10 -5.35 10.00 -15.45
C VAL A 10 -5.56 10.09 -16.96
N ARG A 11 -4.80 10.97 -17.65
CA ARG A 11 -4.95 11.15 -19.09
C ARG A 11 -4.72 9.89 -19.88
N ILE A 12 -3.78 9.05 -19.45
CA ILE A 12 -3.46 7.81 -20.16
C ILE A 12 -4.23 6.60 -19.62
N GLY A 13 -5.20 6.83 -18.73
CA GLY A 13 -6.07 5.76 -18.24
C GLY A 13 -5.53 4.89 -17.13
N GLN A 14 -4.42 5.26 -16.52
CA GLN A 14 -3.81 4.51 -15.42
C GLN A 14 -4.41 4.84 -14.06
N LEU A 15 -4.95 6.03 -13.92
CA LEU A 15 -5.62 6.49 -12.71
C LEU A 15 -6.98 7.07 -13.05
N LYS A 16 -7.84 7.12 -12.05
CA LYS A 16 -9.09 7.87 -12.12
C LYS A 16 -9.00 9.05 -11.17
N ALA A 17 -9.48 10.21 -11.60
CA ALA A 17 -9.67 11.34 -10.70
C ALA A 17 -10.98 11.11 -9.94
N GLU A 18 -10.92 11.23 -8.62
CA GLU A 18 -12.09 11.05 -7.79
C GLU A 18 -11.94 11.92 -6.56
N PRO A 19 -12.91 12.81 -6.26
CA PRO A 19 -12.76 13.76 -5.16
C PRO A 19 -12.36 13.09 -3.86
N ARG A 20 -11.47 13.75 -3.12
CA ARG A 20 -11.01 13.27 -1.83
C ARG A 20 -12.19 13.16 -0.86
N ASN A 21 -12.16 12.10 -0.06
CA ASN A 21 -13.13 11.88 1.01
C ASN A 21 -12.32 11.58 2.27
N ASP A 22 -12.30 12.53 3.20
CA ASP A 22 -11.46 12.40 4.40
C ASP A 22 -11.84 11.21 5.26
N ALA A 23 -13.14 10.92 5.36
CA ALA A 23 -13.61 9.77 6.14
C ALA A 23 -13.12 8.46 5.51
N GLU A 24 -13.14 8.37 4.20
CA GLU A 24 -12.62 7.19 3.50
C GLU A 24 -11.13 7.00 3.76
N VAL A 25 -10.35 8.08 3.65
CA VAL A 25 -8.91 8.01 3.89
C VAL A 25 -8.62 7.54 5.31
N ARG A 26 -9.35 8.06 6.30
CA ARG A 26 -9.18 7.63 7.69
C ARG A 26 -9.53 6.17 7.90
N ARG A 27 -10.59 5.69 7.24
CA ARG A 27 -10.96 4.26 7.29
C ARG A 27 -9.87 3.39 6.69
N MET A 28 -9.28 3.82 5.58
CA MET A 28 -8.18 3.07 4.94
C MET A 28 -6.97 2.99 5.85
N LEU A 29 -6.62 4.09 6.52
CA LEU A 29 -5.51 4.08 7.47
C LEU A 29 -5.79 3.19 8.67
N ALA A 30 -7.02 3.23 9.19
CA ALA A 30 -7.41 2.35 10.30
C ALA A 30 -7.30 0.89 9.89
N MET A 31 -7.74 0.56 8.67
CA MET A 31 -7.64 -0.79 8.14
C MET A 31 -6.18 -1.21 7.98
N ALA A 32 -5.32 -0.30 7.49
CA ALA A 32 -3.89 -0.59 7.36
C ALA A 32 -3.27 -0.92 8.72
N ARG A 33 -3.60 -0.15 9.75
CA ARG A 33 -3.10 -0.41 11.10
C ARG A 33 -3.58 -1.75 11.64
N GLY A 34 -4.84 -2.10 11.37
CA GLY A 34 -5.41 -3.38 11.79
C GLY A 34 -4.68 -4.56 11.14
N PHE A 35 -4.43 -4.48 9.83
CA PHE A 35 -3.67 -5.51 9.14
C PHE A 35 -2.26 -5.66 9.72
N LEU A 36 -1.63 -4.54 10.06
CA LEU A 36 -0.27 -4.57 10.61
C LEU A 36 -0.25 -5.24 11.98
N VAL A 37 -1.24 -4.96 12.82
CA VAL A 37 -1.38 -5.64 14.11
C VAL A 37 -1.51 -7.14 13.91
N ASP A 38 -2.37 -7.55 12.97
CA ASP A 38 -2.59 -8.98 12.69
C ASP A 38 -1.32 -9.64 12.15
N ALA A 39 -0.54 -8.94 11.35
CA ALA A 39 0.71 -9.47 10.82
C ALA A 39 1.74 -9.77 11.90
N ALA A 40 1.61 -9.15 13.08
CA ALA A 40 2.53 -9.34 14.20
C ALA A 40 2.11 -10.45 15.15
N VAL A 41 0.95 -11.09 14.95
CA VAL A 41 0.46 -12.14 15.85
C VAL A 41 1.22 -13.44 15.57
N SER A 42 2.11 -13.82 16.49
CA SER A 42 3.04 -14.94 16.27
C SER A 42 2.38 -16.31 16.12
N THR A 43 1.15 -16.46 16.61
CA THR A 43 0.42 -17.73 16.51
C THR A 43 -0.30 -17.91 15.17
N VAL A 44 -0.32 -16.87 14.34
CA VAL A 44 -0.91 -16.95 13.00
C VAL A 44 0.14 -17.45 12.02
N SER A 45 -0.27 -18.20 11.00
CA SER A 45 0.67 -18.79 10.04
C SER A 45 1.44 -17.70 9.29
N ALA A 46 2.66 -18.04 8.89
CA ALA A 46 3.53 -17.11 8.17
C ALA A 46 2.87 -16.60 6.88
N SER A 47 2.21 -17.49 6.13
CA SER A 47 1.55 -17.06 4.88
C SER A 47 0.46 -16.03 5.13
N THR A 48 -0.35 -16.21 6.17
CA THR A 48 -1.41 -15.25 6.50
C THR A 48 -0.81 -13.93 6.98
N ARG A 49 0.24 -13.99 7.79
CA ARG A 49 0.91 -12.79 8.28
C ARG A 49 1.54 -12.00 7.14
N PHE A 50 2.09 -12.70 6.15
CA PHE A 50 2.62 -12.05 4.96
C PHE A 50 1.51 -11.29 4.22
N ILE A 51 0.36 -11.93 4.02
CA ILE A 51 -0.78 -11.31 3.34
C ILE A 51 -1.27 -10.09 4.13
N CYS A 52 -1.31 -10.18 5.46
CA CYS A 52 -1.69 -9.05 6.30
C CYS A 52 -0.70 -7.88 6.17
N ALA A 53 0.60 -8.16 6.20
CA ALA A 53 1.61 -7.12 6.07
C ALA A 53 1.53 -6.44 4.70
N TYR A 54 1.37 -7.23 3.64
CA TYR A 54 1.18 -6.71 2.29
C TYR A 54 -0.08 -5.85 2.21
N SER A 55 -1.18 -6.33 2.77
CA SER A 55 -2.47 -5.60 2.74
C SER A 55 -2.38 -4.28 3.48
N ALA A 56 -1.61 -4.24 4.58
CA ALA A 56 -1.36 -2.99 5.30
C ALA A 56 -0.66 -1.98 4.40
N GLY A 57 0.36 -2.42 3.66
CA GLY A 57 1.07 -1.56 2.72
C GLY A 57 0.17 -1.05 1.61
N HIS A 58 -0.65 -1.92 1.04
CA HIS A 58 -1.55 -1.53 -0.03
C HIS A 58 -2.60 -0.52 0.45
N ALA A 59 -3.21 -0.78 1.61
CA ALA A 59 -4.23 0.13 2.14
C ALA A 59 -3.64 1.52 2.40
N ALA A 60 -2.42 1.59 2.95
CA ALA A 60 -1.77 2.87 3.21
C ALA A 60 -1.41 3.59 1.91
N ALA A 61 -0.90 2.85 0.92
CA ALA A 61 -0.53 3.45 -0.37
C ALA A 61 -1.77 4.01 -1.07
N LEU A 62 -2.88 3.27 -1.03
CA LEU A 62 -4.13 3.74 -1.62
C LEU A 62 -4.67 4.96 -0.87
N ALA A 63 -4.52 4.98 0.46
CA ALA A 63 -4.94 6.14 1.25
C ALA A 63 -4.20 7.41 0.81
N ALA A 64 -2.90 7.33 0.55
CA ALA A 64 -2.13 8.47 0.06
C ALA A 64 -2.67 8.95 -1.30
N LEU A 65 -2.97 8.01 -2.18
CA LEU A 65 -3.50 8.35 -3.51
C LEU A 65 -4.87 9.01 -3.39
N ARG A 66 -5.74 8.44 -2.54
CA ARG A 66 -7.08 8.98 -2.29
C ARG A 66 -7.02 10.36 -1.64
N TRP A 67 -6.03 10.61 -0.81
CA TRP A 67 -5.85 11.93 -0.19
C TRP A 67 -5.65 13.02 -1.24
N HIS A 68 -4.95 12.69 -2.33
CA HIS A 68 -4.71 13.64 -3.42
C HIS A 68 -5.83 13.66 -4.47
N GLY A 69 -6.86 12.85 -4.32
CA GLY A 69 -8.01 12.88 -5.22
C GLY A 69 -7.91 11.94 -6.41
N TYR A 70 -7.25 10.81 -6.23
CA TYR A 70 -7.09 9.82 -7.30
C TYR A 70 -7.39 8.42 -6.78
N ARG A 71 -7.67 7.51 -7.71
CA ARG A 71 -7.97 6.12 -7.41
C ARG A 71 -7.45 5.22 -8.52
N SER A 72 -7.02 4.02 -8.16
CA SER A 72 -6.69 2.98 -9.12
C SER A 72 -6.98 1.62 -8.52
N GLU A 73 -7.42 0.68 -9.37
CA GLU A 73 -7.56 -0.72 -8.99
C GLU A 73 -6.32 -1.52 -9.38
N ASN A 74 -5.41 -0.93 -10.13
CA ASN A 74 -4.16 -1.57 -10.52
C ASN A 74 -3.13 -1.40 -9.41
N ARG A 75 -2.74 -2.52 -8.78
CA ARG A 75 -1.85 -2.49 -7.62
C ARG A 75 -0.48 -1.90 -7.94
N TYR A 76 0.08 -2.25 -9.10
CA TYR A 76 1.36 -1.69 -9.50
C TYR A 76 1.29 -0.16 -9.57
N THR A 77 0.23 0.37 -10.19
CA THR A 77 0.05 1.82 -10.31
C THR A 77 -0.09 2.48 -8.94
N VAL A 78 -0.81 1.82 -8.01
CA VAL A 78 -0.96 2.34 -6.65
C VAL A 78 0.41 2.47 -5.98
N PHE A 79 1.25 1.44 -6.07
CA PHE A 79 2.58 1.47 -5.45
C PHE A 79 3.51 2.46 -6.16
N GLN A 80 3.52 2.46 -7.49
CA GLN A 80 4.35 3.38 -8.26
C GLN A 80 4.01 4.83 -7.95
N SER A 81 2.74 5.12 -7.69
CA SER A 81 2.30 6.48 -7.39
C SER A 81 2.90 7.03 -6.10
N LEU A 82 3.46 6.17 -5.23
CA LEU A 82 4.13 6.61 -4.01
C LEU A 82 5.32 7.52 -4.30
N THR A 83 5.94 7.40 -5.47
CA THR A 83 6.98 8.32 -5.91
C THR A 83 6.46 9.75 -5.92
N HIS A 84 5.19 9.92 -6.32
CA HIS A 84 4.60 11.25 -6.48
C HIS A 84 3.87 11.73 -5.22
N THR A 85 3.25 10.81 -4.47
CA THR A 85 2.49 11.20 -3.27
C THR A 85 3.36 11.41 -2.06
N LEU A 86 4.45 10.66 -1.92
CA LEU A 86 5.28 10.66 -0.72
C LEU A 86 6.78 10.74 -1.01
N ASN A 87 7.17 10.93 -2.24
CA ASN A 87 8.58 10.94 -2.66
C ASN A 87 9.32 9.64 -2.31
N TRP A 88 8.62 8.52 -2.33
CA TRP A 88 9.24 7.22 -2.06
C TRP A 88 10.08 6.80 -3.26
N PRO A 89 11.35 6.44 -3.04
CA PRO A 89 12.17 5.95 -4.14
C PRO A 89 11.70 4.58 -4.62
N ALA A 90 12.04 4.27 -5.88
CA ALA A 90 11.54 3.05 -6.51
C ALA A 90 11.95 1.79 -5.74
N GLU A 91 13.16 1.76 -5.18
CA GLU A 91 13.61 0.57 -4.43
C GLU A 91 12.75 0.27 -3.21
N ARG A 92 12.02 1.26 -2.68
CA ARG A 92 11.13 1.04 -1.56
C ARG A 92 9.75 0.57 -1.99
N TRP A 93 9.10 1.25 -2.95
CA TRP A 93 7.76 0.83 -3.33
C TRP A 93 7.78 -0.48 -4.15
N ARG A 94 8.92 -0.80 -4.79
CA ARG A 94 9.03 -2.07 -5.51
C ARG A 94 8.99 -3.28 -4.60
N VAL A 95 9.36 -3.13 -3.33
CA VAL A 95 9.21 -4.21 -2.35
C VAL A 95 7.73 -4.59 -2.20
N LEU A 96 6.85 -3.58 -2.18
CA LEU A 96 5.41 -3.82 -2.11
C LEU A 96 4.89 -4.48 -3.38
N ASP A 97 5.40 -4.08 -4.54
CA ASP A 97 5.01 -4.69 -5.80
C ASP A 97 5.50 -6.14 -5.88
N ALA A 98 6.71 -6.41 -5.40
CA ALA A 98 7.23 -7.78 -5.33
C ALA A 98 6.36 -8.65 -4.44
N ALA A 99 5.88 -8.11 -3.32
CA ALA A 99 4.96 -8.83 -2.44
C ALA A 99 3.64 -9.14 -3.14
N HIS A 100 3.15 -8.19 -3.93
CA HIS A 100 1.94 -8.39 -4.74
C HIS A 100 2.13 -9.53 -5.75
N GLN A 101 3.27 -9.55 -6.44
CA GLN A 101 3.57 -10.60 -7.40
C GLN A 101 3.64 -11.97 -6.72
N LYS A 102 4.27 -12.03 -5.56
CA LYS A 102 4.40 -13.27 -4.79
C LYS A 102 3.03 -13.79 -4.36
N ARG A 103 2.16 -12.89 -3.90
CA ARG A 103 0.79 -13.26 -3.50
C ARG A 103 0.00 -13.81 -4.69
N ASN A 104 0.11 -13.15 -5.84
CA ASN A 104 -0.61 -13.59 -7.05
C ASN A 104 -0.14 -14.95 -7.51
N LEU A 105 1.18 -15.17 -7.49
CA LEU A 105 1.73 -16.46 -7.89
C LEU A 105 1.24 -17.58 -6.97
N ALA A 106 1.14 -17.30 -5.67
CA ALA A 106 0.65 -18.27 -4.70
C ALA A 106 -0.78 -18.72 -4.99
N GLU A 107 -1.61 -17.84 -5.53
CA GLU A 107 -2.98 -18.19 -5.90
C GLU A 107 -3.01 -19.24 -7.01
N TYR A 108 -2.06 -19.17 -7.92
CA TYR A 108 -1.93 -20.18 -8.98
C TYR A 108 -1.36 -21.49 -8.45
N GLU A 109 -0.36 -21.41 -7.59
CA GLU A 109 0.37 -22.60 -7.13
C GLU A 109 -0.31 -23.31 -5.98
N GLY A 110 -1.23 -22.65 -5.29
CA GLY A 110 -1.98 -23.25 -4.20
C GLY A 110 -1.21 -23.30 -2.89
N PHE A 111 -0.06 -22.64 -2.80
CA PHE A 111 0.69 -22.53 -1.55
C PHE A 111 1.51 -21.26 -1.54
N LEU A 112 1.89 -20.83 -0.34
CA LEU A 112 2.71 -19.64 -0.17
C LEU A 112 3.75 -19.94 0.90
N GLU A 113 5.02 -20.02 0.48
CA GLU A 113 6.14 -20.14 1.40
C GLU A 113 6.81 -18.78 1.54
N VAL A 114 7.00 -18.35 2.79
CA VAL A 114 7.60 -17.05 3.05
C VAL A 114 8.43 -17.13 4.32
N GLU A 115 9.61 -16.50 4.29
CA GLU A 115 10.50 -16.48 5.44
C GLU A 115 10.08 -15.41 6.43
N GLU A 116 10.37 -15.65 7.72
CA GLU A 116 10.06 -14.66 8.76
C GLU A 116 10.77 -13.32 8.51
N SER A 117 11.98 -13.36 7.95
CA SER A 117 12.71 -12.12 7.62
C SER A 117 11.97 -11.30 6.57
N THR A 118 11.33 -11.95 5.61
CA THR A 118 10.54 -11.25 4.59
C THR A 118 9.33 -10.58 5.21
N ILE A 119 8.66 -11.28 6.14
CA ILE A 119 7.51 -10.71 6.84
C ILE A 119 7.95 -9.51 7.67
N ALA A 120 9.06 -9.63 8.39
CA ALA A 120 9.58 -8.54 9.22
C ALA A 120 9.92 -7.31 8.37
N GLU A 121 10.56 -7.52 7.22
CA GLU A 121 10.90 -6.43 6.31
C GLU A 121 9.65 -5.73 5.81
N LEU A 122 8.66 -6.51 5.42
CA LEU A 122 7.41 -5.96 4.90
C LEU A 122 6.63 -5.21 5.98
N CYS A 123 6.62 -5.74 7.20
CA CYS A 123 5.99 -5.05 8.34
C CYS A 123 6.68 -3.72 8.65
N ALA A 124 8.02 -3.69 8.61
CA ALA A 124 8.77 -2.46 8.85
C ALA A 124 8.45 -1.43 7.78
N LEU A 125 8.39 -1.86 6.53
CA LEU A 125 8.07 -0.96 5.41
C LEU A 125 6.65 -0.42 5.54
N ALA A 126 5.68 -1.28 5.86
CA ALA A 126 4.30 -0.86 6.04
C ALA A 126 4.16 0.11 7.22
N THR A 127 4.92 -0.11 8.29
CA THR A 127 4.94 0.81 9.44
C THR A 127 5.39 2.20 9.02
N GLU A 128 6.47 2.29 8.25
CA GLU A 128 6.97 3.58 7.75
C GLU A 128 5.96 4.24 6.82
N LEU A 129 5.34 3.45 5.95
CA LEU A 129 4.36 3.98 5.01
C LEU A 129 3.14 4.55 5.74
N ILE A 130 2.61 3.82 6.73
CA ILE A 130 1.49 4.29 7.52
C ILE A 130 1.85 5.60 8.23
N ALA A 131 3.06 5.69 8.78
CA ALA A 131 3.53 6.91 9.44
C ALA A 131 3.60 8.08 8.47
N ASP A 132 4.14 7.85 7.28
CA ASP A 132 4.26 8.89 6.25
C ASP A 132 2.88 9.38 5.79
N VAL A 133 1.95 8.46 5.58
CA VAL A 133 0.59 8.82 5.17
C VAL A 133 -0.13 9.58 6.29
N SER A 134 0.07 9.14 7.53
CA SER A 134 -0.53 9.83 8.70
C SER A 134 -0.06 11.27 8.77
N ARG A 135 1.24 11.51 8.54
CA ARG A 135 1.77 12.87 8.53
C ARG A 135 1.19 13.69 7.38
N LEU A 136 1.05 13.08 6.20
CA LEU A 136 0.44 13.73 5.04
C LEU A 136 -0.98 14.20 5.36
N VAL A 137 -1.77 13.33 5.97
CA VAL A 137 -3.17 13.62 6.31
C VAL A 137 -3.27 14.71 7.38
N GLU A 138 -2.35 14.71 8.33
CA GLU A 138 -2.36 15.68 9.42
C GLU A 138 -1.85 17.06 9.01
N SER A 139 -0.97 17.11 8.01
CA SER A 139 -0.38 18.37 7.58
C SER A 139 -1.33 19.24 6.77
N LYS A 140 -2.33 18.65 6.19
CA LYS A 140 -3.32 19.32 5.34
C LYS A 140 -2.70 20.21 4.30
#